data_7521ff4b14caa335082a0023ca2ec574
#
_entry.id   7521ff4b14caa335082a0023ca2ec574
#
_cell.length_a   1.000
_cell.length_b   1.000
_cell.length_c   1.000
_cell.angle_alpha   90.00
_cell.angle_beta   90.00
_cell.angle_gamma   90.00
#
_symmetry.space_group_name_H-M   'P 1'
#
loop_
_entity.id
_entity.type
_entity.pdbx_description
1 polymer ?
#
loop_
_entity_poly.entity_id
_entity_poly.type
_entity_poly.pdbx_seq_one_letter_code
_entity_poly.pdbx_strand_id
1 'polypeptide(L)'
;MEYRTHGKILKGVGGLYTIKLVDNEVHSAHFDTPSPLASSLITCSASGSFRHNHIKPLVGDNVELVYTDHSLAENDAKNNDIRITDILERKNELIRPPMANLDVMFISMAAASPAPVIPTIDKLICIAEHNDIEPVIIIGKCDLAPDYARELQDVYVKAGFDCFVLSAKTGEGTEAIREYVGEKLVGKTSAFAGASGIGKSTLLNALFPGLSLTTNTISAKIQRGRHTTRHVELYPISDRENTGYIADTPGFSLLDFERFNFFDKEDLAYNMREFRDYIGLCRYTKCSHTKEEGCAILEAVRNGDISKSRHDSFLEIYASLKNKNKWDNK
;
A
#
# COMPACT_ATOMS: atom_id res chain seq x y z
N MET A 1 -21.65 5.10 -32.19
CA MET A 1 -21.22 6.27 -31.40
C MET A 1 -20.06 5.86 -30.53
N GLU A 2 -19.16 6.79 -30.18
CA GLU A 2 -18.05 6.56 -29.26
C GLU A 2 -18.43 7.16 -27.91
N TYR A 3 -18.28 6.37 -26.87
CA TYR A 3 -18.61 6.75 -25.48
C TYR A 3 -17.35 6.71 -24.63
N ARG A 4 -17.31 7.54 -23.58
CA ARG A 4 -16.22 7.59 -22.60
C ARG A 4 -16.75 7.34 -21.20
N THR A 5 -15.97 6.64 -20.39
CA THR A 5 -16.26 6.39 -18.98
C THR A 5 -14.97 6.25 -18.20
N HIS A 6 -15.06 6.28 -16.88
CA HIS A 6 -13.90 6.11 -15.99
C HIS A 6 -14.01 4.82 -15.18
N GLY A 7 -12.86 4.31 -14.79
CA GLY A 7 -12.82 3.13 -13.94
C GLY A 7 -11.50 2.99 -13.21
N LYS A 8 -11.48 2.09 -12.24
CA LYS A 8 -10.28 1.71 -11.49
C LYS A 8 -9.79 0.33 -11.91
N ILE A 9 -8.50 0.19 -12.21
CA ILE A 9 -7.90 -1.10 -12.53
C ILE A 9 -7.79 -1.94 -11.26
N LEU A 10 -8.50 -3.07 -11.22
CA LEU A 10 -8.44 -4.01 -10.11
C LEU A 10 -7.42 -5.13 -10.34
N LYS A 11 -7.15 -5.50 -11.59
CA LYS A 11 -6.24 -6.59 -11.96
C LYS A 11 -5.64 -6.36 -13.34
N GLY A 12 -4.37 -6.77 -13.52
CA GLY A 12 -3.70 -6.74 -14.82
C GLY A 12 -2.91 -8.01 -15.08
N VAL A 13 -3.25 -8.76 -16.13
CA VAL A 13 -2.58 -10.02 -16.51
C VAL A 13 -2.44 -10.10 -18.02
N GLY A 14 -1.22 -10.28 -18.51
CA GLY A 14 -0.98 -10.55 -19.95
C GLY A 14 -1.42 -9.40 -20.88
N GLY A 15 -1.50 -8.16 -20.38
CA GLY A 15 -1.97 -7.00 -21.16
C GLY A 15 -3.49 -6.83 -21.17
N LEU A 16 -4.22 -7.67 -20.43
CA LEU A 16 -5.65 -7.51 -20.15
C LEU A 16 -5.83 -6.95 -18.74
N TYR A 17 -6.76 -6.03 -18.59
CA TYR A 17 -7.05 -5.31 -17.36
C TYR A 17 -8.51 -5.50 -16.98
N THR A 18 -8.76 -5.95 -15.74
CA THR A 18 -10.09 -5.96 -15.14
C THR A 18 -10.32 -4.63 -14.43
N ILE A 19 -11.38 -3.94 -14.79
CA ILE A 19 -11.66 -2.57 -14.37
C ILE A 19 -13.05 -2.51 -13.74
N LYS A 20 -13.12 -1.88 -12.58
CA LYS A 20 -14.39 -1.49 -11.94
C LYS A 20 -14.74 -0.09 -12.44
N LEU A 21 -15.90 0.06 -13.06
CA LEU A 21 -16.42 1.37 -13.43
C LEU A 21 -16.77 2.17 -12.17
N VAL A 22 -16.37 3.45 -12.16
CA VAL A 22 -16.55 4.35 -11.01
C VAL A 22 -17.75 5.25 -11.22
N ASP A 23 -18.03 5.66 -12.47
CA ASP A 23 -19.14 6.54 -12.82
C ASP A 23 -20.17 5.79 -13.66
N ASN A 24 -21.44 5.92 -13.25
CA ASN A 24 -22.57 5.57 -14.10
C ASN A 24 -22.93 6.71 -15.10
N GLU A 25 -22.21 7.84 -15.04
CA GLU A 25 -22.40 8.97 -15.96
C GLU A 25 -21.48 8.81 -17.16
N VAL A 26 -22.08 8.47 -18.27
CA VAL A 26 -21.42 8.43 -19.57
C VAL A 26 -21.55 9.79 -20.21
N HIS A 27 -20.45 10.49 -20.34
CA HIS A 27 -20.40 11.68 -21.19
C HIS A 27 -20.32 11.23 -22.65
N SER A 28 -21.45 11.12 -23.31
CA SER A 28 -21.47 11.17 -24.79
C SER A 28 -21.24 12.61 -25.23
N ALA A 29 -20.51 12.79 -26.32
CA ALA A 29 -20.27 14.14 -26.88
C ALA A 29 -21.57 14.91 -27.20
N HIS A 30 -22.75 14.30 -27.05
CA HIS A 30 -24.04 14.88 -27.45
C HIS A 30 -25.26 14.65 -26.52
N PHE A 31 -25.23 13.75 -25.52
CA PHE A 31 -26.39 13.53 -24.63
C PHE A 31 -25.97 12.95 -23.27
N ASP A 32 -26.63 13.42 -22.19
CA ASP A 32 -26.60 12.80 -20.84
C ASP A 32 -27.47 11.54 -20.86
N THR A 33 -26.94 10.45 -21.38
CA THR A 33 -27.60 9.14 -21.31
C THR A 33 -26.91 8.24 -20.30
N PRO A 34 -27.65 7.47 -19.46
CA PRO A 34 -27.05 6.52 -18.54
C PRO A 34 -26.21 5.49 -19.30
N SER A 35 -25.08 5.07 -18.71
CA SER A 35 -24.19 4.10 -19.32
C SER A 35 -24.95 2.83 -19.68
N PRO A 36 -24.92 2.39 -20.93
CA PRO A 36 -25.49 1.12 -21.31
C PRO A 36 -24.66 -0.08 -20.82
N LEU A 37 -23.48 0.15 -20.20
CA LEU A 37 -22.69 -0.91 -19.57
C LEU A 37 -23.39 -1.41 -18.32
N ALA A 38 -24.15 -2.48 -18.45
CA ALA A 38 -24.89 -3.10 -17.35
C ALA A 38 -23.99 -3.74 -16.28
N SER A 39 -22.73 -4.01 -16.61
CA SER A 39 -21.74 -4.60 -15.70
C SER A 39 -20.82 -3.54 -15.13
N SER A 40 -20.72 -3.52 -13.80
CA SER A 40 -19.77 -2.66 -13.11
C SER A 40 -18.31 -3.16 -13.23
N LEU A 41 -18.09 -4.35 -13.78
CA LEU A 41 -16.77 -4.95 -14.02
C LEU A 41 -16.61 -5.28 -15.52
N ILE A 42 -15.54 -4.77 -16.11
CA ILE A 42 -15.20 -5.02 -17.51
C ILE A 42 -13.75 -5.52 -17.60
N THR A 43 -13.44 -6.24 -18.68
CA THR A 43 -12.08 -6.65 -19.02
C THR A 43 -11.73 -6.12 -20.40
N CYS A 44 -10.64 -5.35 -20.50
CA CYS A 44 -10.19 -4.79 -21.76
C CYS A 44 -8.67 -4.69 -21.86
N SER A 45 -8.17 -4.29 -23.02
CA SER A 45 -6.75 -4.00 -23.25
C SER A 45 -6.47 -2.50 -23.19
N ALA A 46 -5.19 -2.15 -23.03
CA ALA A 46 -4.75 -0.76 -23.19
C ALA A 46 -4.54 -0.42 -24.68
N SER A 47 -4.76 0.85 -25.04
CA SER A 47 -4.47 1.38 -26.37
C SER A 47 -2.99 1.16 -26.75
N GLY A 48 -2.72 0.97 -28.03
CA GLY A 48 -1.38 0.82 -28.57
C GLY A 48 -0.45 2.00 -28.29
N SER A 49 -1.00 3.20 -28.08
CA SER A 49 -0.26 4.43 -27.73
C SER A 49 0.57 4.29 -26.43
N PHE A 50 0.09 3.52 -25.46
CA PHE A 50 0.82 3.28 -24.21
C PHE A 50 2.15 2.57 -24.42
N ARG A 51 2.20 1.63 -25.39
CA ARG A 51 3.46 0.93 -25.74
C ARG A 51 4.47 1.88 -26.38
N HIS A 52 4.00 2.82 -27.19
CA HIS A 52 4.86 3.84 -27.81
C HIS A 52 5.45 4.80 -26.79
N ASN A 53 4.68 5.19 -25.78
CA ASN A 53 5.08 6.13 -24.74
C ASN A 53 5.76 5.48 -23.55
N HIS A 54 6.03 4.17 -23.59
CA HIS A 54 6.60 3.38 -22.48
C HIS A 54 5.81 3.49 -21.16
N ILE A 55 4.52 3.85 -21.23
CA ILE A 55 3.63 3.95 -20.07
C ILE A 55 2.98 2.59 -19.86
N LYS A 56 2.99 2.10 -18.63
CA LYS A 56 2.35 0.84 -18.27
C LYS A 56 1.21 1.11 -17.29
N PRO A 57 -0.04 0.72 -17.62
CA PRO A 57 -1.12 0.76 -16.64
C PRO A 57 -0.82 -0.18 -15.46
N LEU A 58 -1.08 0.29 -14.26
CA LEU A 58 -0.86 -0.42 -13.00
C LEU A 58 -2.19 -0.73 -12.32
N VAL A 59 -2.18 -1.75 -11.47
CA VAL A 59 -3.30 -2.00 -10.55
C VAL A 59 -3.44 -0.80 -9.61
N GLY A 60 -4.66 -0.31 -9.42
CA GLY A 60 -4.94 0.91 -8.68
C GLY A 60 -5.05 2.18 -9.53
N ASP A 61 -4.62 2.16 -10.80
CA ASP A 61 -4.82 3.31 -11.69
C ASP A 61 -6.30 3.62 -11.88
N ASN A 62 -6.61 4.91 -11.87
CA ASN A 62 -7.85 5.44 -12.40
C ASN A 62 -7.63 5.72 -13.88
N VAL A 63 -8.53 5.23 -14.73
CA VAL A 63 -8.36 5.24 -16.19
C VAL A 63 -9.59 5.76 -16.91
N GLU A 64 -9.36 6.38 -18.08
CA GLU A 64 -10.40 6.67 -19.05
C GLU A 64 -10.53 5.49 -20.02
N LEU A 65 -11.76 5.15 -20.33
CA LEU A 65 -12.13 4.08 -21.23
C LEU A 65 -12.97 4.63 -22.38
N VAL A 66 -12.71 4.11 -23.56
CA VAL A 66 -13.52 4.37 -24.74
C VAL A 66 -14.16 3.08 -25.23
N TYR A 67 -15.44 3.14 -25.62
CA TYR A 67 -16.19 2.02 -26.17
C TYR A 67 -17.20 2.50 -27.22
N THR A 68 -17.74 1.57 -28.04
CA THR A 68 -18.72 1.85 -29.09
C THR A 68 -20.02 1.08 -28.86
N ASP A 69 -21.13 1.48 -29.52
CA ASP A 69 -22.43 0.78 -29.41
C ASP A 69 -22.35 -0.71 -29.73
N HIS A 70 -21.43 -1.13 -30.60
CA HIS A 70 -21.22 -2.53 -30.96
C HIS A 70 -20.56 -3.35 -29.87
N SER A 71 -19.81 -2.70 -28.96
CA SER A 71 -19.12 -3.36 -27.83
C SER A 71 -20.08 -3.91 -26.77
N LEU A 72 -21.34 -3.47 -26.82
CA LEU A 72 -22.35 -3.76 -25.78
C LEU A 72 -23.12 -5.06 -26.05
N ALA A 73 -23.10 -5.57 -27.26
CA ALA A 73 -23.91 -6.69 -27.69
C ALA A 73 -23.32 -8.08 -27.31
N GLU A 74 -22.02 -8.14 -27.02
CA GLU A 74 -21.32 -9.39 -26.75
C GLU A 74 -20.44 -9.27 -25.50
N ASN A 75 -20.79 -10.01 -24.45
CA ASN A 75 -19.98 -10.18 -23.21
C ASN A 75 -18.65 -10.95 -23.45
N ASP A 76 -18.07 -10.86 -24.65
CA ASP A 76 -16.88 -11.62 -25.00
C ASP A 76 -15.63 -10.79 -24.75
N ALA A 77 -14.78 -11.22 -23.79
CA ALA A 77 -13.51 -10.60 -23.41
C ALA A 77 -12.49 -10.46 -24.55
N LYS A 78 -12.84 -10.92 -25.74
CA LYS A 78 -12.08 -10.79 -26.98
C LYS A 78 -12.54 -9.65 -27.90
N ASN A 79 -13.61 -8.96 -27.53
CA ASN A 79 -14.10 -7.84 -28.34
C ASN A 79 -13.20 -6.61 -28.14
N ASN A 80 -12.49 -6.24 -29.20
CA ASN A 80 -11.45 -5.20 -29.24
C ASN A 80 -11.98 -3.76 -29.10
N ASP A 81 -13.26 -3.58 -28.77
CA ASP A 81 -13.95 -2.30 -28.87
C ASP A 81 -13.91 -1.46 -27.58
N ILE A 82 -13.59 -2.07 -26.43
CA ILE A 82 -13.37 -1.35 -25.17
C ILE A 82 -11.87 -1.26 -24.90
N ARG A 83 -11.34 -0.06 -24.69
CA ARG A 83 -9.90 0.16 -24.48
C ARG A 83 -9.65 1.22 -23.42
N ILE A 84 -8.58 1.05 -22.65
CA ILE A 84 -8.00 2.12 -21.85
C ILE A 84 -7.34 3.10 -22.81
N THR A 85 -7.75 4.33 -22.78
CA THR A 85 -7.22 5.42 -23.63
C THR A 85 -6.33 6.39 -22.86
N ASP A 86 -6.56 6.55 -21.56
CA ASP A 86 -5.74 7.41 -20.72
C ASP A 86 -5.63 6.87 -19.28
N ILE A 87 -4.58 7.28 -18.57
CA ILE A 87 -4.36 7.05 -17.15
C ILE A 87 -4.43 8.41 -16.46
N LEU A 88 -5.35 8.56 -15.52
CA LEU A 88 -5.47 9.78 -14.75
C LEU A 88 -4.25 9.96 -13.83
N GLU A 89 -4.01 11.19 -13.40
CA GLU A 89 -2.89 11.54 -12.55
C GLU A 89 -2.82 10.62 -11.30
N ARG A 90 -1.66 10.03 -11.09
CA ARG A 90 -1.38 9.16 -9.95
C ARG A 90 -1.05 10.00 -8.73
N LYS A 91 -1.65 9.70 -7.58
CA LYS A 91 -1.22 10.24 -6.29
C LYS A 91 0.18 9.75 -5.94
N ASN A 92 0.41 8.46 -6.15
CA ASN A 92 1.67 7.77 -5.91
C ASN A 92 1.78 6.53 -6.80
N GLU A 93 3.00 6.03 -6.91
CA GLU A 93 3.33 4.81 -7.64
C GLU A 93 4.38 4.01 -6.87
N LEU A 94 4.07 2.76 -6.57
CA LEU A 94 5.03 1.83 -5.99
C LEU A 94 5.67 0.95 -7.07
N ILE A 95 7.00 0.86 -7.02
CA ILE A 95 7.78 0.03 -7.95
C ILE A 95 7.58 -1.45 -7.63
N ARG A 96 7.44 -1.79 -6.35
CA ARG A 96 7.28 -3.18 -5.88
C ARG A 96 6.43 -3.26 -4.61
N PRO A 97 5.32 -3.97 -4.70
CA PRO A 97 4.70 -4.46 -5.93
C PRO A 97 4.28 -3.29 -6.82
N PRO A 98 4.26 -3.46 -8.16
CA PRO A 98 3.87 -2.39 -9.08
C PRO A 98 2.38 -2.10 -8.92
N MET A 99 2.06 -0.99 -8.27
CA MET A 99 0.69 -0.51 -8.06
C MET A 99 0.67 1.00 -7.90
N ALA A 100 -0.49 1.60 -8.12
CA ALA A 100 -0.69 3.04 -8.04
C ALA A 100 -1.85 3.40 -7.10
N ASN A 101 -1.88 4.67 -6.68
CA ASN A 101 -2.98 5.26 -5.90
C ASN A 101 -3.29 4.49 -4.61
N LEU A 102 -2.23 4.09 -3.88
CA LEU A 102 -2.35 3.49 -2.56
C LEU A 102 -2.58 4.59 -1.52
N ASP A 103 -3.65 4.50 -0.74
CA ASP A 103 -3.99 5.50 0.27
C ASP A 103 -3.49 5.09 1.67
N VAL A 104 -3.53 3.79 1.99
CA VAL A 104 -3.19 3.27 3.33
C VAL A 104 -2.31 2.02 3.22
N MET A 105 -1.26 1.98 4.02
CA MET A 105 -0.41 0.80 4.18
C MET A 105 -0.51 0.25 5.60
N PHE A 106 -1.18 -0.89 5.75
CA PHE A 106 -1.16 -1.64 7.01
C PHE A 106 0.17 -2.34 7.19
N ILE A 107 0.98 -1.82 8.11
CA ILE A 107 2.31 -2.38 8.42
C ILE A 107 2.18 -3.27 9.64
N SER A 108 2.27 -4.59 9.40
CA SER A 108 2.02 -5.58 10.44
C SER A 108 3.29 -6.22 10.97
N MET A 109 3.34 -6.39 12.29
CA MET A 109 4.36 -7.12 13.02
C MET A 109 3.71 -8.04 14.05
N ALA A 110 4.44 -9.02 14.56
CA ALA A 110 4.02 -9.84 15.70
C ALA A 110 4.76 -9.37 16.95
N ALA A 111 4.08 -9.29 18.10
CA ALA A 111 4.72 -9.01 19.37
C ALA A 111 5.70 -10.13 19.77
N ALA A 112 5.41 -11.38 19.35
CA ALA A 112 6.27 -12.54 19.58
C ALA A 112 6.10 -13.58 18.45
N SER A 113 7.13 -14.43 18.28
CA SER A 113 7.10 -15.63 17.41
C SER A 113 6.63 -15.37 15.96
N PRO A 114 7.44 -14.71 15.15
CA PRO A 114 8.81 -14.23 15.39
C PRO A 114 8.84 -12.87 16.09
N ALA A 115 9.95 -12.57 16.80
CA ALA A 115 10.18 -11.24 17.33
C ALA A 115 10.29 -10.23 16.17
N PRO A 116 9.75 -9.00 16.32
CA PRO A 116 9.79 -8.01 15.26
C PRO A 116 11.21 -7.46 15.07
N VAL A 117 11.61 -7.24 13.82
CA VAL A 117 12.83 -6.51 13.47
C VAL A 117 12.44 -5.05 13.29
N ILE A 118 12.54 -4.26 14.36
CA ILE A 118 12.03 -2.89 14.43
C ILE A 118 12.58 -2.00 13.31
N PRO A 119 13.88 -1.95 12.98
CA PRO A 119 14.38 -1.10 11.89
C PRO A 119 13.76 -1.43 10.53
N THR A 120 13.36 -2.67 10.31
CA THR A 120 12.70 -3.07 9.07
C THR A 120 11.25 -2.57 9.01
N ILE A 121 10.53 -2.59 10.13
CA ILE A 121 9.19 -2.02 10.24
C ILE A 121 9.27 -0.50 10.03
N ASP A 122 10.22 0.16 10.67
CA ASP A 122 10.42 1.60 10.57
C ASP A 122 10.81 2.03 9.14
N LYS A 123 11.57 1.20 8.43
CA LYS A 123 11.86 1.42 7.01
C LYS A 123 10.61 1.34 6.14
N LEU A 124 9.68 0.40 6.42
CA LEU A 124 8.38 0.35 5.72
C LEU A 124 7.55 1.60 5.97
N ILE A 125 7.56 2.12 7.21
CA ILE A 125 6.91 3.37 7.56
C ILE A 125 7.52 4.52 6.75
N CYS A 126 8.85 4.64 6.71
CA CYS A 126 9.52 5.68 5.91
C CYS A 126 9.21 5.59 4.41
N ILE A 127 9.04 4.38 3.86
CA ILE A 127 8.62 4.19 2.46
C ILE A 127 7.19 4.67 2.25
N ALA A 128 6.28 4.37 3.16
CA ALA A 128 4.90 4.85 3.08
C ALA A 128 4.86 6.38 3.16
N GLU A 129 5.52 6.98 4.14
CA GLU A 129 5.63 8.44 4.31
C GLU A 129 6.23 9.15 3.08
N HIS A 130 7.27 8.56 2.48
CA HIS A 130 7.92 9.11 1.28
C HIS A 130 7.00 9.14 0.05
N ASN A 131 6.03 8.25 0.00
CA ASN A 131 5.08 8.13 -1.11
C ASN A 131 3.70 8.71 -0.77
N ASP A 132 3.57 9.51 0.28
CA ASP A 132 2.29 10.07 0.75
C ASP A 132 1.21 9.01 0.99
N ILE A 133 1.62 7.84 1.49
CA ILE A 133 0.75 6.73 1.88
C ILE A 133 0.64 6.72 3.40
N GLU A 134 -0.58 6.72 3.95
CA GLU A 134 -0.79 6.69 5.40
C GLU A 134 -0.40 5.32 5.99
N PRO A 135 0.64 5.24 6.85
CA PRO A 135 1.00 4.01 7.53
C PRO A 135 0.09 3.78 8.75
N VAL A 136 -0.48 2.58 8.83
CA VAL A 136 -1.25 2.11 9.98
C VAL A 136 -0.56 0.88 10.56
N ILE A 137 -0.21 0.95 11.83
CA ILE A 137 0.60 -0.09 12.48
C ILE A 137 -0.30 -1.14 13.10
N ILE A 138 0.01 -2.42 12.84
CA ILE A 138 -0.70 -3.55 13.44
C ILE A 138 0.29 -4.42 14.20
N ILE A 139 0.07 -4.55 15.50
CA ILE A 139 0.84 -5.43 16.39
C ILE A 139 0.01 -6.66 16.69
N GLY A 140 0.28 -7.74 15.97
CA GLY A 140 -0.43 -9.01 16.14
C GLY A 140 0.16 -9.90 17.23
N LYS A 141 -0.58 -10.98 17.59
CA LYS A 141 -0.20 -11.97 18.60
C LYS A 141 0.05 -11.35 19.98
N CYS A 142 -0.71 -10.36 20.37
CA CYS A 142 -0.62 -9.74 21.69
C CYS A 142 -0.85 -10.75 22.83
N ASP A 143 -1.59 -11.82 22.57
CA ASP A 143 -1.80 -12.94 23.49
C ASP A 143 -0.50 -13.65 23.93
N LEU A 144 0.57 -13.55 23.15
CA LEU A 144 1.87 -14.17 23.46
C LEU A 144 2.82 -13.25 24.25
N ALA A 145 2.68 -11.92 24.12
CA ALA A 145 3.52 -10.92 24.76
C ALA A 145 2.76 -9.60 24.96
N PRO A 146 1.77 -9.55 25.87
CA PRO A 146 0.88 -8.40 26.01
C PRO A 146 1.60 -7.12 26.44
N ASP A 147 2.56 -7.19 27.35
CA ASP A 147 3.29 -6.02 27.84
C ASP A 147 4.17 -5.43 26.74
N TYR A 148 4.90 -6.26 26.01
CA TYR A 148 5.73 -5.80 24.90
C TYR A 148 4.87 -5.23 23.73
N ALA A 149 3.69 -5.80 23.49
CA ALA A 149 2.76 -5.25 22.51
C ALA A 149 2.32 -3.82 22.87
N ARG A 150 2.07 -3.54 24.15
CA ARG A 150 1.74 -2.19 24.64
C ARG A 150 2.93 -1.24 24.54
N GLU A 151 4.13 -1.69 24.93
CA GLU A 151 5.34 -0.87 24.77
C GLU A 151 5.56 -0.46 23.32
N LEU A 152 5.38 -1.36 22.36
CA LEU A 152 5.45 -1.06 20.94
C LEU A 152 4.36 -0.09 20.51
N GLN A 153 3.11 -0.27 20.99
CA GLN A 153 2.00 0.63 20.71
C GLN A 153 2.33 2.06 21.17
N ASP A 154 2.82 2.21 22.40
CA ASP A 154 3.18 3.53 22.95
C ASP A 154 4.24 4.22 22.09
N VAL A 155 5.22 3.49 21.56
CA VAL A 155 6.25 4.02 20.66
C VAL A 155 5.64 4.60 19.40
N TYR A 156 4.75 3.85 18.73
CA TYR A 156 4.19 4.27 17.44
C TYR A 156 3.07 5.30 17.58
N VAL A 157 2.23 5.21 18.62
CA VAL A 157 1.23 6.25 18.93
C VAL A 157 1.93 7.57 19.23
N LYS A 158 3.02 7.56 20.03
CA LYS A 158 3.82 8.75 20.32
C LYS A 158 4.44 9.35 19.05
N ALA A 159 4.83 8.52 18.08
CA ALA A 159 5.33 8.97 16.78
C ALA A 159 4.22 9.50 15.84
N GLY A 160 2.95 9.48 16.27
CA GLY A 160 1.80 10.03 15.55
C GLY A 160 1.12 9.07 14.57
N PHE A 161 1.26 7.74 14.79
CA PHE A 161 0.64 6.73 13.94
C PHE A 161 -0.58 6.10 14.59
N ASP A 162 -1.59 5.78 13.79
CA ASP A 162 -2.65 4.87 14.21
C ASP A 162 -2.04 3.49 14.43
N CYS A 163 -2.20 2.94 15.64
CA CYS A 163 -1.57 1.69 16.05
C CYS A 163 -2.56 0.78 16.77
N PHE A 164 -2.77 -0.42 16.24
CA PHE A 164 -3.70 -1.42 16.74
C PHE A 164 -2.96 -2.63 17.29
N VAL A 165 -3.28 -2.99 18.53
CA VAL A 165 -2.80 -4.22 19.18
C VAL A 165 -3.91 -5.25 19.15
N LEU A 166 -3.63 -6.44 18.63
CA LEU A 166 -4.65 -7.47 18.48
C LEU A 166 -4.11 -8.90 18.51
N SER A 167 -4.99 -9.85 18.73
CA SER A 167 -4.77 -11.28 18.50
C SER A 167 -5.86 -11.84 17.58
N ALA A 168 -5.47 -12.24 16.37
CA ALA A 168 -6.39 -12.91 15.46
C ALA A 168 -6.84 -14.32 15.98
N LYS A 169 -6.12 -14.88 16.96
CA LYS A 169 -6.45 -16.16 17.57
C LYS A 169 -7.55 -16.04 18.64
N THR A 170 -7.48 -15.02 19.48
CA THR A 170 -8.45 -14.78 20.57
C THR A 170 -9.57 -13.85 20.17
N GLY A 171 -9.41 -13.07 19.11
CA GLY A 171 -10.31 -11.99 18.71
C GLY A 171 -10.06 -10.67 19.43
N GLU A 172 -9.14 -10.62 20.40
CA GLU A 172 -8.80 -9.41 21.15
C GLU A 172 -8.34 -8.30 20.19
N GLY A 173 -8.85 -7.08 20.36
CA GLY A 173 -8.48 -5.88 19.60
C GLY A 173 -8.95 -5.86 18.13
N THR A 174 -9.62 -6.92 17.63
CA THR A 174 -10.03 -6.97 16.21
C THR A 174 -11.18 -6.03 15.87
N GLU A 175 -12.02 -5.67 16.85
CA GLU A 175 -13.17 -4.77 16.60
C GLU A 175 -12.69 -3.36 16.28
N ALA A 176 -11.75 -2.80 17.04
CA ALA A 176 -11.24 -1.46 16.84
C ALA A 176 -10.69 -1.24 15.41
N ILE A 177 -9.95 -2.24 14.88
CA ILE A 177 -9.45 -2.13 13.50
C ILE A 177 -10.55 -2.36 12.46
N ARG A 178 -11.60 -3.14 12.75
CA ARG A 178 -12.78 -3.26 11.86
C ARG A 178 -13.54 -1.94 11.76
N GLU A 179 -13.73 -1.25 12.88
CA GLU A 179 -14.32 0.09 12.90
C GLU A 179 -13.48 1.06 12.07
N TYR A 180 -12.16 1.08 12.29
CA TYR A 180 -11.23 1.88 11.49
C TYR A 180 -11.38 1.60 9.98
N VAL A 181 -11.40 0.34 9.59
CA VAL A 181 -11.58 -0.08 8.19
C VAL A 181 -12.93 0.41 7.65
N GLY A 182 -14.01 0.24 8.42
CA GLY A 182 -15.36 0.65 8.01
C GLY A 182 -15.53 2.15 7.83
N GLU A 183 -14.81 2.96 8.61
CA GLU A 183 -14.90 4.41 8.59
C GLU A 183 -13.87 5.08 7.67
N LYS A 184 -12.61 4.64 7.75
CA LYS A 184 -11.46 5.34 7.15
C LYS A 184 -11.08 4.83 5.75
N LEU A 185 -11.53 3.63 5.36
CA LEU A 185 -11.19 3.05 4.06
C LEU A 185 -12.26 3.19 2.98
N VAL A 186 -13.36 3.88 3.26
CA VAL A 186 -14.39 4.14 2.24
C VAL A 186 -13.76 4.85 1.03
N GLY A 187 -13.88 4.26 -0.16
CA GLY A 187 -13.31 4.77 -1.41
C GLY A 187 -11.78 4.73 -1.52
N LYS A 188 -11.08 4.24 -0.48
CA LYS A 188 -9.61 4.20 -0.44
C LYS A 188 -9.06 2.84 -0.86
N THR A 189 -7.83 2.86 -1.35
CA THR A 189 -7.05 1.66 -1.66
C THR A 189 -6.04 1.40 -0.55
N SER A 190 -6.05 0.19 -0.01
CA SER A 190 -5.12 -0.22 1.05
C SER A 190 -4.32 -1.47 0.67
N ALA A 191 -3.17 -1.66 1.32
CA ALA A 191 -2.34 -2.86 1.16
C ALA A 191 -1.75 -3.29 2.50
N PHE A 192 -1.42 -4.59 2.62
CA PHE A 192 -0.73 -5.12 3.80
C PHE A 192 0.75 -5.33 3.52
N ALA A 193 1.60 -4.74 4.38
CA ALA A 193 3.04 -4.96 4.43
C ALA A 193 3.46 -5.64 5.74
N GLY A 194 4.61 -6.33 5.73
CA GLY A 194 5.17 -6.92 6.94
C GLY A 194 5.84 -8.27 6.71
N ALA A 195 6.52 -8.81 7.73
CA ALA A 195 7.31 -10.03 7.64
C ALA A 195 6.45 -11.27 7.30
N SER A 196 7.10 -12.28 6.72
CA SER A 196 6.46 -13.58 6.53
C SER A 196 6.26 -14.27 7.88
N GLY A 197 5.16 -15.03 8.03
CA GLY A 197 4.90 -15.80 9.26
C GLY A 197 4.29 -15.02 10.43
N ILE A 198 4.04 -13.72 10.29
CA ILE A 198 3.35 -12.92 11.33
C ILE A 198 1.84 -13.19 11.41
N GLY A 199 1.29 -13.99 10.47
CA GLY A 199 -0.13 -14.30 10.45
C GLY A 199 -0.97 -13.34 9.58
N LYS A 200 -0.39 -12.69 8.55
CA LYS A 200 -1.12 -11.77 7.65
C LYS A 200 -2.42 -12.37 7.11
N SER A 201 -2.37 -13.60 6.60
CA SER A 201 -3.57 -14.27 6.06
C SER A 201 -4.63 -14.51 7.13
N THR A 202 -4.21 -14.89 8.34
CA THR A 202 -5.11 -15.06 9.49
C THR A 202 -5.73 -13.73 9.89
N LEU A 203 -4.93 -12.67 9.90
CA LEU A 203 -5.37 -11.31 10.17
C LEU A 203 -6.37 -10.81 9.12
N LEU A 204 -6.04 -10.97 7.83
CA LEU A 204 -6.94 -10.61 6.73
C LEU A 204 -8.30 -11.30 6.83
N ASN A 205 -8.30 -12.60 7.11
CA ASN A 205 -9.55 -13.34 7.29
C ASN A 205 -10.34 -12.90 8.53
N ALA A 206 -9.65 -12.51 9.61
CA ALA A 206 -10.29 -11.98 10.82
C ALA A 206 -10.89 -10.58 10.59
N LEU A 207 -10.23 -9.75 9.79
CA LEU A 207 -10.67 -8.38 9.52
C LEU A 207 -11.73 -8.31 8.40
N PHE A 208 -11.63 -9.19 7.42
CA PHE A 208 -12.48 -9.19 6.22
C PHE A 208 -13.13 -10.57 6.00
N PRO A 209 -14.07 -10.99 6.88
CA PRO A 209 -14.69 -12.31 6.78
C PRO A 209 -15.52 -12.52 5.51
N GLY A 210 -15.94 -11.45 4.84
CA GLY A 210 -16.61 -11.48 3.53
C GLY A 210 -15.66 -11.69 2.35
N LEU A 211 -14.38 -11.37 2.52
CA LEU A 211 -13.34 -11.72 1.56
C LEU A 211 -13.01 -13.20 1.80
N SER A 212 -13.62 -14.12 1.05
CA SER A 212 -13.18 -15.52 1.02
C SER A 212 -11.82 -15.64 0.33
N LEU A 213 -10.83 -14.95 0.91
CA LEU A 213 -9.43 -15.18 0.63
C LEU A 213 -9.13 -16.56 1.18
N THR A 214 -9.40 -17.59 0.38
CA THR A 214 -9.11 -18.96 0.78
C THR A 214 -7.63 -18.98 1.13
N THR A 215 -7.35 -19.23 2.42
CA THR A 215 -5.97 -19.42 2.95
C THR A 215 -5.17 -20.41 2.11
N ASN A 216 -5.86 -21.30 1.39
CA ASN A 216 -5.30 -22.22 0.41
C ASN A 216 -4.91 -21.55 -0.92
N THR A 217 -5.54 -20.46 -1.35
CA THR A 217 -5.17 -19.79 -2.61
C THR A 217 -3.90 -18.97 -2.44
N ILE A 218 -3.74 -18.30 -1.29
CA ILE A 218 -2.54 -17.53 -0.96
C ILE A 218 -1.39 -18.48 -0.62
N SER A 219 -1.60 -19.48 0.24
CA SER A 219 -0.56 -20.42 0.64
C SER A 219 -0.24 -21.49 -0.41
N ALA A 220 -1.21 -21.98 -1.19
CA ALA A 220 -0.97 -22.97 -2.24
C ALA A 220 -0.28 -22.37 -3.48
N LYS A 221 -0.50 -21.10 -3.80
CA LYS A 221 0.30 -20.38 -4.81
C LYS A 221 1.73 -20.13 -4.34
N ILE A 222 1.95 -19.92 -3.04
CA ILE A 222 3.29 -19.73 -2.45
C ILE A 222 4.06 -21.06 -2.39
N GLN A 223 3.40 -22.20 -2.12
CA GLN A 223 4.04 -23.53 -2.00
C GLN A 223 4.35 -24.19 -3.34
N ARG A 224 3.68 -23.84 -4.42
CA ARG A 224 4.06 -24.30 -5.77
C ARG A 224 5.17 -23.43 -6.32
N GLY A 225 6.37 -23.62 -5.79
CA GLY A 225 7.60 -23.05 -6.31
C GLY A 225 7.80 -23.37 -7.78
N ARG A 226 7.61 -22.36 -8.62
CA ARG A 226 8.30 -22.09 -9.92
C ARG A 226 7.70 -20.81 -10.48
N HIS A 227 8.52 -19.77 -10.57
CA HIS A 227 8.44 -18.59 -11.47
C HIS A 227 7.04 -18.22 -12.03
N THR A 228 6.06 -17.93 -11.17
CA THR A 228 4.83 -17.27 -11.61
C THR A 228 4.92 -15.81 -11.17
N THR A 229 4.86 -14.93 -12.15
CA THR A 229 4.80 -13.47 -12.01
C THR A 229 3.77 -13.13 -10.91
N ARG A 230 4.22 -12.49 -9.84
CA ARG A 230 3.38 -12.09 -8.73
C ARG A 230 2.45 -10.99 -9.23
N HIS A 231 1.18 -11.30 -9.45
CA HIS A 231 0.17 -10.33 -9.88
C HIS A 231 -0.45 -9.68 -8.65
N VAL A 232 -0.53 -8.36 -8.66
CA VAL A 232 -1.32 -7.59 -7.70
C VAL A 232 -2.78 -7.66 -8.13
N GLU A 233 -3.69 -7.79 -7.19
CA GLU A 233 -5.13 -7.75 -7.43
C GLU A 233 -5.80 -6.99 -6.28
N LEU A 234 -6.73 -6.09 -6.61
CA LEU A 234 -7.54 -5.35 -5.65
C LEU A 234 -8.86 -6.04 -5.43
N TYR A 235 -9.20 -6.25 -4.18
CA TYR A 235 -10.48 -6.81 -3.74
C TYR A 235 -11.32 -5.75 -3.05
N PRO A 236 -12.61 -5.61 -3.37
CA PRO A 236 -13.49 -4.72 -2.63
C PRO A 236 -13.65 -5.23 -1.19
N ILE A 237 -13.63 -4.31 -0.21
CA ILE A 237 -13.75 -4.63 1.23
C ILE A 237 -15.20 -5.02 1.57
N SER A 238 -16.18 -4.52 0.81
CA SER A 238 -17.60 -4.79 0.98
C SER A 238 -18.32 -4.70 -0.36
N ASP A 239 -19.57 -5.17 -0.40
CA ASP A 239 -20.44 -5.08 -1.58
C ASP A 239 -21.10 -3.69 -1.77
N ARG A 240 -20.73 -2.69 -0.96
CA ARG A 240 -21.26 -1.33 -1.07
C ARG A 240 -20.67 -0.61 -2.28
N GLU A 241 -21.43 0.31 -2.85
CA GLU A 241 -21.04 1.05 -4.06
C GLU A 241 -19.72 1.82 -3.89
N ASN A 242 -19.55 2.54 -2.77
CA ASN A 242 -18.32 3.23 -2.39
C ASN A 242 -17.45 2.41 -1.45
N THR A 243 -17.18 1.16 -1.81
CA THR A 243 -16.32 0.31 -1.00
C THR A 243 -14.86 0.76 -1.07
N GLY A 244 -14.10 0.51 0.01
CA GLY A 244 -12.65 0.53 -0.06
C GLY A 244 -12.10 -0.72 -0.77
N TYR A 245 -10.82 -0.68 -1.11
CA TYR A 245 -10.13 -1.80 -1.76
C TYR A 245 -8.93 -2.24 -0.93
N ILE A 246 -8.70 -3.55 -0.93
CA ILE A 246 -7.51 -4.14 -0.35
C ILE A 246 -6.70 -4.87 -1.42
N ALA A 247 -5.41 -4.58 -1.48
CA ALA A 247 -4.50 -5.25 -2.39
C ALA A 247 -4.06 -6.61 -1.80
N ASP A 248 -4.31 -7.71 -2.55
CA ASP A 248 -3.56 -8.93 -2.34
C ASP A 248 -2.17 -8.75 -2.97
N THR A 249 -1.21 -8.52 -2.12
CA THR A 249 0.17 -8.31 -2.51
C THR A 249 1.03 -9.44 -1.96
N PRO A 250 1.11 -10.59 -2.64
CA PRO A 250 2.05 -11.63 -2.28
C PRO A 250 3.49 -11.18 -2.57
N GLY A 251 3.96 -10.14 -1.90
CA GLY A 251 5.26 -9.58 -2.22
C GLY A 251 5.66 -8.28 -1.56
N PHE A 252 4.87 -7.68 -0.69
CA PHE A 252 5.38 -6.74 0.31
C PHE A 252 6.22 -7.54 1.33
N SER A 253 7.16 -8.34 0.83
CA SER A 253 8.12 -9.03 1.68
C SER A 253 9.29 -8.09 1.93
N LEU A 254 9.81 -8.13 3.13
CA LEU A 254 10.98 -7.37 3.57
C LEU A 254 12.19 -7.50 2.63
N LEU A 255 12.32 -8.63 1.92
CA LEU A 255 13.39 -8.91 0.97
C LEU A 255 13.39 -7.96 -0.25
N ASP A 256 12.22 -7.51 -0.69
CA ASP A 256 12.14 -6.58 -1.83
C ASP A 256 12.57 -5.16 -1.40
N PHE A 257 12.34 -4.79 -0.13
CA PHE A 257 12.72 -3.48 0.41
C PHE A 257 14.21 -3.36 0.73
N GLU A 258 14.93 -4.46 0.93
CA GLU A 258 16.39 -4.44 1.11
C GLU A 258 17.13 -4.22 -0.22
N ARG A 259 16.53 -4.63 -1.34
CA ARG A 259 17.16 -4.60 -2.67
C ARG A 259 17.00 -3.26 -3.39
N PHE A 260 15.97 -2.48 -3.09
CA PHE A 260 15.65 -1.23 -3.79
C PHE A 260 15.83 -0.02 -2.88
N ASN A 261 16.35 1.06 -3.46
CA ASN A 261 16.34 2.36 -2.81
C ASN A 261 15.01 3.04 -3.15
N PHE A 262 14.16 3.25 -2.14
CA PHE A 262 12.88 3.92 -2.30
C PHE A 262 12.99 5.43 -2.06
N PHE A 263 14.04 5.89 -1.38
CA PHE A 263 14.33 7.28 -1.09
C PHE A 263 15.82 7.46 -0.81
N ASP A 264 16.32 8.68 -0.96
CA ASP A 264 17.71 9.03 -0.65
C ASP A 264 17.89 9.24 0.87
N LYS A 265 19.15 9.18 1.33
CA LYS A 265 19.47 9.38 2.75
C LYS A 265 19.09 10.77 3.26
N GLU A 266 19.08 11.76 2.38
CA GLU A 266 18.71 13.14 2.64
C GLU A 266 17.22 13.27 3.00
N ASP A 267 16.37 12.39 2.46
CA ASP A 267 14.94 12.38 2.69
C ASP A 267 14.56 11.64 3.97
N LEU A 268 15.46 10.78 4.50
CA LEU A 268 15.15 9.89 5.60
C LEU A 268 14.60 10.61 6.84
N ALA A 269 15.19 11.75 7.22
CA ALA A 269 14.73 12.50 8.39
C ALA A 269 13.31 13.04 8.20
N TYR A 270 12.95 13.46 7.00
CA TYR A 270 11.58 13.92 6.66
C TYR A 270 10.57 12.77 6.63
N ASN A 271 11.04 11.55 6.36
CA ASN A 271 10.22 10.33 6.35
C ASN A 271 10.00 9.73 7.75
N MET A 272 10.64 10.31 8.79
CA MET A 272 10.34 10.04 10.20
C MET A 272 9.37 11.11 10.68
N ARG A 273 8.07 10.78 10.80
CA ARG A 273 6.99 11.74 11.08
C ARG A 273 7.28 12.59 12.32
N GLU A 274 7.72 11.96 13.38
CA GLU A 274 8.05 12.58 14.67
C GLU A 274 9.31 13.46 14.65
N PHE A 275 10.11 13.43 13.58
CA PHE A 275 11.28 14.30 13.42
C PHE A 275 10.93 15.66 12.82
N ARG A 276 9.82 15.76 12.09
CA ARG A 276 9.46 16.93 11.27
C ARG A 276 9.43 18.23 12.06
N ASP A 277 8.93 18.21 13.29
CA ASP A 277 8.85 19.39 14.14
C ASP A 277 10.22 19.91 14.62
N TYR A 278 11.27 19.09 14.52
CA TYR A 278 12.62 19.37 14.94
C TYR A 278 13.59 19.69 13.79
N ILE A 279 13.19 19.39 12.54
CA ILE A 279 14.01 19.65 11.35
C ILE A 279 14.14 21.16 11.16
N GLY A 280 15.39 21.62 10.97
CA GLY A 280 15.71 23.05 10.84
C GLY A 280 16.01 23.76 12.16
N LEU A 281 15.77 23.12 13.33
CA LEU A 281 16.09 23.68 14.65
C LEU A 281 17.50 23.32 15.14
N CYS A 282 18.24 22.49 14.38
CA CYS A 282 19.59 22.11 14.73
C CYS A 282 20.59 23.28 14.59
N ARG A 283 21.65 23.24 15.40
CA ARG A 283 22.75 24.21 15.32
C ARG A 283 23.39 24.29 13.92
N TYR A 284 23.43 23.17 13.18
CA TYR A 284 24.02 23.06 11.85
C TYR A 284 22.94 22.85 10.80
N THR A 285 23.01 23.60 9.70
CA THR A 285 22.03 23.50 8.58
C THR A 285 22.08 22.17 7.84
N LYS A 286 23.23 21.47 7.86
CA LYS A 286 23.41 20.14 7.27
C LYS A 286 23.63 19.09 8.37
N CYS A 287 22.77 19.11 9.38
CA CYS A 287 22.81 18.13 10.45
C CYS A 287 22.37 16.75 9.93
N SER A 288 23.16 15.72 10.22
CA SER A 288 22.78 14.34 9.87
C SER A 288 21.93 13.67 10.94
N HIS A 289 21.69 14.34 12.07
CA HIS A 289 20.92 13.89 13.22
C HIS A 289 21.46 12.60 13.85
N THR A 290 22.75 12.30 13.64
CA THR A 290 23.38 11.06 14.12
C THR A 290 24.16 11.25 15.42
N LYS A 291 24.98 12.32 15.53
CA LYS A 291 25.86 12.57 16.69
C LYS A 291 26.24 14.04 16.88
N GLU A 292 25.69 14.94 16.09
CA GLU A 292 26.08 16.36 16.10
C GLU A 292 25.67 17.04 17.41
N GLU A 293 26.59 17.79 17.97
CA GLU A 293 26.31 18.66 19.12
C GLU A 293 25.33 19.77 18.74
N GLY A 294 24.31 19.99 19.58
CA GLY A 294 23.25 20.95 19.28
C GLY A 294 22.24 20.47 18.21
N CYS A 295 22.13 19.16 18.05
CA CYS A 295 21.09 18.56 17.23
C CYS A 295 19.76 18.52 18.00
N ALA A 296 18.72 19.19 17.47
CA ALA A 296 17.40 19.26 18.09
C ALA A 296 16.73 17.87 18.22
N ILE A 297 16.92 16.99 17.22
CA ILE A 297 16.38 15.62 17.26
C ILE A 297 17.04 14.80 18.38
N LEU A 298 18.37 14.88 18.54
CA LEU A 298 19.07 14.21 19.64
C LEU A 298 18.65 14.74 21.01
N GLU A 299 18.32 16.00 21.11
CA GLU A 299 17.79 16.62 22.33
C GLU A 299 16.38 16.10 22.63
N ALA A 300 15.50 16.07 21.64
CA ALA A 300 14.16 15.50 21.73
C ALA A 300 14.18 14.01 22.17
N VAL A 301 15.15 13.22 21.67
CA VAL A 301 15.36 11.84 22.12
C VAL A 301 15.78 11.78 23.60
N ARG A 302 16.70 12.67 24.04
CA ARG A 302 17.13 12.74 25.46
C ARG A 302 16.01 13.14 26.42
N ASN A 303 15.15 14.06 25.97
CA ASN A 303 13.99 14.51 26.71
C ASN A 303 12.85 13.49 26.71
N GLY A 304 12.94 12.47 25.84
CA GLY A 304 11.92 11.47 25.68
C GLY A 304 10.77 11.91 24.77
N ASP A 305 10.85 13.04 24.05
CA ASP A 305 9.84 13.48 23.09
C ASP A 305 9.82 12.57 21.86
N ILE A 306 10.97 12.11 21.44
CA ILE A 306 11.14 11.08 20.42
C ILE A 306 11.57 9.78 21.10
N SER A 307 10.96 8.67 20.75
CA SER A 307 11.33 7.35 21.29
C SER A 307 12.73 6.95 20.84
N LYS A 308 13.54 6.49 21.78
CA LYS A 308 14.93 6.07 21.49
C LYS A 308 15.00 4.98 20.43
N SER A 309 14.08 4.00 20.47
CA SER A 309 14.02 2.91 19.49
C SER A 309 13.80 3.41 18.05
N ARG A 310 13.01 4.47 17.87
CA ARG A 310 12.79 5.11 16.58
C ARG A 310 14.05 5.79 16.06
N HIS A 311 14.79 6.48 16.94
CA HIS A 311 16.07 7.06 16.57
C HIS A 311 17.14 5.99 16.29
N ASP A 312 17.18 4.90 17.06
CA ASP A 312 18.08 3.76 16.81
C ASP A 312 17.82 3.17 15.40
N SER A 313 16.53 3.01 15.02
CA SER A 313 16.15 2.59 13.66
C SER A 313 16.59 3.60 12.59
N PHE A 314 16.42 4.90 12.86
CA PHE A 314 16.90 5.94 11.95
C PHE A 314 18.40 5.79 11.69
N LEU A 315 19.23 5.57 12.74
CA LEU A 315 20.68 5.39 12.59
C LEU A 315 21.02 4.17 11.73
N GLU A 316 20.31 3.05 11.93
CA GLU A 316 20.54 1.82 11.16
C GLU A 316 20.16 2.01 9.69
N ILE A 317 18.99 2.59 9.41
CA ILE A 317 18.52 2.89 8.05
C ILE A 317 19.48 3.88 7.37
N TYR A 318 19.89 4.95 8.07
CA TYR A 318 20.83 5.95 7.55
C TYR A 318 22.18 5.31 7.18
N ALA A 319 22.72 4.45 8.02
CA ALA A 319 23.95 3.73 7.75
C ALA A 319 23.82 2.81 6.52
N SER A 320 22.68 2.14 6.36
CA SER A 320 22.42 1.29 5.19
C SER A 320 22.36 2.07 3.87
N LEU A 321 21.76 3.27 3.89
CA LEU A 321 21.67 4.14 2.72
C LEU A 321 23.03 4.80 2.38
N LYS A 322 23.83 5.15 3.40
CA LYS A 322 25.16 5.75 3.20
C LYS A 322 26.14 4.83 2.48
N ASN A 323 26.03 3.52 2.70
CA ASN A 323 26.93 2.52 2.12
C ASN A 323 26.54 2.08 0.70
N LYS A 324 25.39 2.51 0.19
CA LYS A 324 24.97 2.25 -1.18
C LYS A 324 25.48 3.37 -2.09
N ASN A 325 26.30 3.02 -3.07
CA ASN A 325 26.78 3.96 -4.08
C ASN A 325 25.67 4.28 -5.09
N LYS A 326 25.66 5.53 -5.61
CA LYS A 326 24.72 5.97 -6.67
C LYS A 326 24.71 5.12 -7.95
N TRP A 327 25.66 4.19 -8.10
CA TRP A 327 25.84 3.32 -9.25
C TRP A 327 25.11 1.97 -9.13
N ASP A 328 24.56 1.63 -7.97
CA ASP A 328 23.84 0.37 -7.72
C ASP A 328 22.37 0.41 -8.19
N ASN A 329 21.95 1.51 -8.82
CA ASN A 329 20.60 1.75 -9.33
C ASN A 329 20.47 1.51 -10.85
N LYS A 330 21.07 0.42 -11.37
CA LYS A 330 20.84 0.01 -12.77
C LYS A 330 20.13 -1.34 -12.85
#